data_555a4483039b21cb3553b1b18c9e4087
#
_entry.id   555a4483039b21cb3553b1b18c9e4087
#
_cell.length_a   1.000
_cell.length_b   1.000
_cell.length_c   1.000
_cell.angle_alpha   90.00
_cell.angle_beta   90.00
_cell.angle_gamma   90.00
#
_symmetry.space_group_name_H-M   'P 1'
#
loop_
_entity.id
_entity.type
_entity.pdbx_description
1 polymer ?
#
loop_
_entity_poly.entity_id
_entity_poly.type
_entity_poly.pdbx_seq_one_letter_code
_entity_poly.pdbx_strand_id
1 'polypeptide(L)'
;MIASVFTGAKRWFELEPAAYTTAKAEAQRGIEAGLEQLLGLQESHWLHRELATPRGFARWTGRPFGFVGGIGQAPDRFGPFGLASRSPLAGLWLCGDAIYPGEGTAGVSLSAEMAVRQLLAQRNVGRAA
;
A
#
# COMPACT_ATOMS: atom_id res chain seq x y z
N MET A 1 -9.99 -8.08 -12.10
CA MET A 1 -10.61 -7.75 -10.79
C MET A 1 -9.58 -7.93 -9.71
N ILE A 2 -9.57 -7.09 -8.69
CA ILE A 2 -8.73 -7.24 -7.48
C ILE A 2 -9.67 -7.26 -6.29
N ALA A 3 -9.51 -8.25 -5.41
CA ALA A 3 -10.20 -8.33 -4.14
C ALA A 3 -9.18 -8.33 -3.00
N SER A 4 -9.50 -7.65 -1.91
CA SER A 4 -8.62 -7.54 -0.74
C SER A 4 -9.38 -7.82 0.53
N VAL A 5 -8.74 -8.50 1.47
CA VAL A 5 -9.25 -8.73 2.82
C VAL A 5 -8.19 -8.37 3.85
N PHE A 6 -8.63 -7.84 4.99
CA PHE A 6 -7.74 -7.57 6.10
C PHE A 6 -7.34 -8.86 6.81
N THR A 7 -6.08 -8.97 7.17
CA THR A 7 -5.54 -10.13 7.89
C THR A 7 -4.50 -9.69 8.92
N GLY A 8 -4.34 -10.46 9.98
CA GLY A 8 -3.25 -10.28 10.94
C GLY A 8 -1.91 -10.65 10.30
N ALA A 9 -1.11 -9.66 9.91
CA ALA A 9 0.12 -9.90 9.15
C ALA A 9 1.10 -10.84 9.89
N LYS A 10 1.32 -10.60 11.19
CA LYS A 10 2.31 -11.34 11.99
C LYS A 10 2.12 -12.86 11.92
N ARG A 11 0.88 -13.34 12.03
CA ARG A 11 0.58 -14.77 11.99
C ARG A 11 1.12 -15.48 10.75
N TRP A 12 1.16 -14.78 9.59
CA TRP A 12 1.67 -15.35 8.35
C TRP A 12 3.16 -15.64 8.39
N PHE A 13 3.92 -14.87 9.19
CA PHE A 13 5.37 -15.04 9.35
C PHE A 13 5.75 -16.12 10.38
N GLU A 14 4.84 -16.46 11.27
CA GLU A 14 4.99 -17.51 12.29
C GLU A 14 4.68 -18.91 11.76
N LEU A 15 4.08 -19.03 10.57
CA LEU A 15 3.72 -20.32 9.98
C LEU A 15 4.94 -21.03 9.39
N GLU A 16 5.09 -22.31 9.72
CA GLU A 16 6.00 -23.21 9.05
C GLU A 16 5.60 -23.42 7.58
N PRO A 17 6.51 -23.83 6.67
CA PRO A 17 6.24 -23.90 5.23
C PRO A 17 5.00 -24.69 4.84
N ALA A 18 4.77 -25.84 5.45
CA ALA A 18 3.59 -26.66 5.15
C ALA A 18 2.29 -25.98 5.62
N ALA A 19 2.28 -25.45 6.85
CA ALA A 19 1.16 -24.73 7.41
C ALA A 19 0.86 -23.42 6.61
N TYR A 20 1.90 -22.75 6.14
CA TYR A 20 1.75 -21.59 5.28
C TYR A 20 1.05 -21.92 3.95
N THR A 21 1.45 -23.02 3.32
CA THR A 21 0.84 -23.47 2.06
C THR A 21 -0.65 -23.77 2.24
N THR A 22 -0.99 -24.47 3.32
CA THR A 22 -2.38 -24.77 3.67
C THR A 22 -3.19 -23.51 3.95
N ALA A 23 -2.68 -22.62 4.82
CA ALA A 23 -3.34 -21.37 5.15
C ALA A 23 -3.55 -20.46 3.94
N LYS A 24 -2.57 -20.42 3.01
CA LYS A 24 -2.69 -19.68 1.76
C LYS A 24 -3.83 -20.24 0.89
N ALA A 25 -3.90 -21.56 0.73
CA ALA A 25 -4.95 -22.19 -0.05
C ALA A 25 -6.34 -22.00 0.58
N GLU A 26 -6.45 -22.05 1.91
CA GLU A 26 -7.69 -21.78 2.63
C GLU A 26 -8.15 -20.34 2.47
N ALA A 27 -7.24 -19.38 2.63
CA ALA A 27 -7.55 -17.96 2.43
C ALA A 27 -8.00 -17.68 1.00
N GLN A 28 -7.34 -18.27 0.00
CA GLN A 28 -7.73 -18.13 -1.40
C GLN A 28 -9.15 -18.67 -1.63
N ARG A 29 -9.43 -19.88 -1.19
CA ARG A 29 -10.79 -20.46 -1.31
C ARG A 29 -11.86 -19.62 -0.62
N GLY A 30 -11.55 -19.07 0.54
CA GLY A 30 -12.49 -18.20 1.27
C GLY A 30 -12.81 -16.91 0.51
N ILE A 31 -11.80 -16.28 -0.11
CA ILE A 31 -11.99 -15.08 -0.94
C ILE A 31 -12.77 -15.42 -2.21
N GLU A 32 -12.42 -16.51 -2.90
CA GLU A 32 -13.09 -16.96 -4.11
C GLU A 32 -14.57 -17.26 -3.85
N ALA A 33 -14.87 -18.03 -2.80
CA ALA A 33 -16.25 -18.32 -2.42
C ALA A 33 -17.06 -17.05 -2.10
N GLY A 34 -16.45 -16.07 -1.40
CA GLY A 34 -17.10 -14.78 -1.17
C GLY A 34 -17.39 -14.02 -2.47
N LEU A 35 -16.47 -14.03 -3.41
CA LEU A 35 -16.65 -13.39 -4.72
C LEU A 35 -17.71 -14.11 -5.57
N GLU A 36 -17.72 -15.43 -5.56
CA GLU A 36 -18.75 -16.24 -6.24
C GLU A 36 -20.14 -15.92 -5.69
N GLN A 37 -20.27 -15.87 -4.38
CA GLN A 37 -21.53 -15.53 -3.72
C GLN A 37 -22.01 -14.11 -4.03
N LEU A 38 -21.09 -13.13 -3.96
CA LEU A 38 -21.44 -11.71 -4.11
C LEU A 38 -21.70 -11.32 -5.57
N LEU A 39 -20.96 -11.91 -6.50
CA LEU A 39 -20.96 -11.52 -7.92
C LEU A 39 -21.56 -12.57 -8.86
N GLY A 40 -22.02 -13.70 -8.33
CA GLY A 40 -22.55 -14.81 -9.13
C GLY A 40 -21.52 -15.44 -10.08
N LEU A 41 -20.23 -15.40 -9.69
CA LEU A 41 -19.17 -15.96 -10.52
C LEU A 41 -19.26 -17.49 -10.54
N GLN A 42 -18.88 -18.08 -11.67
CA GLN A 42 -18.75 -19.50 -11.87
C GLN A 42 -17.28 -19.83 -12.21
N GLU A 43 -16.89 -21.10 -12.06
CA GLU A 43 -15.53 -21.57 -12.35
C GLU A 43 -15.05 -21.16 -13.74
N SER A 44 -15.94 -21.19 -14.73
CA SER A 44 -15.65 -20.80 -16.12
C SER A 44 -15.32 -19.31 -16.31
N HIS A 45 -15.63 -18.46 -15.34
CA HIS A 45 -15.35 -17.02 -15.40
C HIS A 45 -13.93 -16.68 -14.97
N TRP A 46 -13.17 -17.63 -14.38
CA TRP A 46 -11.83 -17.40 -13.91
C TRP A 46 -10.79 -17.70 -14.99
N LEU A 47 -10.10 -16.67 -15.46
CA LEU A 47 -8.99 -16.81 -16.40
C LEU A 47 -7.65 -17.01 -15.68
N HIS A 48 -7.49 -16.38 -14.55
CA HIS A 48 -6.30 -16.44 -13.71
C HIS A 48 -6.65 -16.11 -12.27
N ARG A 49 -6.03 -16.80 -11.34
CA ARG A 49 -6.18 -16.60 -9.89
C ARG A 49 -4.84 -16.61 -9.20
N GLU A 50 -4.57 -15.57 -8.44
CA GLU A 50 -3.37 -15.47 -7.62
C GLU A 50 -3.69 -14.81 -6.30
N LEU A 51 -3.21 -15.38 -5.21
CA LEU A 51 -3.28 -14.77 -3.88
C LEU A 51 -1.92 -14.25 -3.45
N ALA A 52 -1.81 -12.96 -3.24
CA ALA A 52 -0.71 -12.34 -2.52
C ALA A 52 -1.01 -12.35 -1.01
N THR A 53 -0.04 -12.82 -0.22
CA THR A 53 -0.10 -12.83 1.25
C THR A 53 0.83 -11.75 1.81
N PRO A 54 0.78 -11.43 3.12
CA PRO A 54 1.76 -10.55 3.75
C PRO A 54 3.22 -10.93 3.49
N ARG A 55 3.57 -12.23 3.43
CA ARG A 55 4.93 -12.68 3.03
C ARG A 55 5.28 -12.29 1.60
N GLY A 56 4.32 -12.41 0.67
CA GLY A 56 4.51 -11.98 -0.71
C GLY A 56 4.75 -10.48 -0.81
N PHE A 57 3.92 -9.68 -0.14
CA PHE A 57 4.10 -8.24 -0.08
C PHE A 57 5.44 -7.84 0.52
N ALA A 58 5.85 -8.44 1.66
CA ALA A 58 7.15 -8.18 2.28
C ALA A 58 8.31 -8.47 1.32
N ARG A 59 8.23 -9.61 0.60
CA ARG A 59 9.26 -10.01 -0.37
C ARG A 59 9.43 -9.00 -1.50
N TRP A 60 8.33 -8.49 -2.05
CA TRP A 60 8.34 -7.58 -3.20
C TRP A 60 8.60 -6.12 -2.83
N THR A 61 8.15 -5.68 -1.65
CA THR A 61 8.25 -4.28 -1.23
C THR A 61 9.41 -4.00 -0.27
N GLY A 62 10.01 -5.04 0.33
CA GLY A 62 10.99 -4.90 1.40
C GLY A 62 10.41 -4.39 2.73
N ARG A 63 9.08 -4.25 2.83
CA ARG A 63 8.43 -3.71 4.03
C ARG A 63 8.28 -4.78 5.11
N PRO A 64 8.56 -4.44 6.39
CA PRO A 64 8.32 -5.35 7.50
C PRO A 64 6.87 -5.84 7.49
N PHE A 65 6.69 -7.14 7.68
CA PHE A 65 5.38 -7.83 7.69
C PHE A 65 4.51 -7.58 6.45
N GLY A 66 5.05 -7.01 5.37
CA GLY A 66 4.29 -6.71 4.16
C GLY A 66 3.22 -5.64 4.36
N PHE A 67 3.42 -4.73 5.30
CA PHE A 67 2.47 -3.63 5.52
C PHE A 67 2.36 -2.75 4.28
N VAL A 68 1.13 -2.39 3.95
CA VAL A 68 0.79 -1.42 2.91
C VAL A 68 0.21 -0.18 3.58
N GLY A 69 0.40 0.99 2.96
CA GLY A 69 -0.20 2.23 3.42
C GLY A 69 0.72 3.15 4.23
N GLY A 70 2.02 2.96 4.17
CA GLY A 70 2.98 3.89 4.79
C GLY A 70 2.99 3.85 6.31
N ILE A 71 3.08 5.03 6.93
CA ILE A 71 3.03 5.18 8.39
C ILE A 71 1.60 5.03 8.88
N GLY A 72 1.43 4.44 10.07
CA GLY A 72 0.13 4.19 10.67
C GLY A 72 -0.78 5.42 10.65
N GLN A 73 -1.99 5.23 10.18
CA GLN A 73 -2.98 6.28 9.90
C GLN A 73 -3.83 6.59 11.14
N ALA A 74 -3.18 7.06 12.20
CA ALA A 74 -3.88 7.58 13.36
C ALA A 74 -4.45 8.98 13.07
N PRO A 75 -5.55 9.41 13.72
CA PRO A 75 -6.18 10.71 13.45
C PRO A 75 -5.24 11.90 13.57
N ASP A 76 -4.24 11.83 14.41
CA ASP A 76 -3.19 12.84 14.63
C ASP A 76 -2.07 12.82 13.58
N ARG A 77 -2.09 11.86 12.65
CA ARG A 77 -1.07 11.65 11.61
C ARG A 77 -1.64 11.47 10.22
N PHE A 78 -2.92 11.69 10.05
CA PHE A 78 -3.62 11.48 8.79
C PHE A 78 -4.21 12.78 8.24
N GLY A 79 -4.41 12.83 6.92
CA GLY A 79 -4.96 14.00 6.26
C GLY A 79 -4.10 15.24 6.49
N PRO A 80 -4.68 16.37 6.93
CA PRO A 80 -3.95 17.63 7.16
C PRO A 80 -2.82 17.53 8.20
N PHE A 81 -2.85 16.52 9.06
CA PHE A 81 -1.85 16.24 10.09
C PHE A 81 -0.78 15.23 9.63
N GLY A 82 -0.86 14.76 8.39
CA GLY A 82 0.12 13.87 7.77
C GLY A 82 1.48 14.55 7.58
N LEU A 83 2.49 13.74 7.31
CA LEU A 83 3.82 14.24 7.01
C LEU A 83 3.80 15.11 5.74
N ALA A 84 4.38 16.29 5.84
CA ALA A 84 4.49 17.19 4.71
C ALA A 84 5.52 16.70 3.67
N SER A 85 5.26 17.02 2.40
CA SER A 85 6.21 16.77 1.31
C SER A 85 7.53 17.53 1.50
N ARG A 86 7.50 18.75 2.08
CA ARG A 86 8.69 19.53 2.38
C ARG A 86 9.31 19.10 3.69
N SER A 87 10.54 18.61 3.65
CA SER A 87 11.30 18.28 4.84
C SER A 87 11.94 19.53 5.48
N PRO A 88 12.33 19.49 6.77
CA PRO A 88 13.10 20.56 7.40
C PRO A 88 14.53 20.67 6.83
N LEU A 89 15.01 19.67 6.11
CA LEU A 89 16.33 19.67 5.48
C LEU A 89 16.27 20.41 4.14
N ALA A 90 17.17 21.36 3.94
CA ALA A 90 17.26 22.08 2.69
C ALA A 90 17.59 21.14 1.51
N GLY A 91 16.83 21.26 0.43
CA GLY A 91 17.05 20.46 -0.78
C GLY A 91 16.45 19.04 -0.72
N LEU A 92 15.73 18.66 0.35
CA LEU A 92 15.08 17.36 0.48
C LEU A 92 13.57 17.49 0.47
N TRP A 93 12.93 16.81 -0.46
CA TRP A 93 11.48 16.63 -0.54
C TRP A 93 11.13 15.16 -0.43
N LEU A 94 9.97 14.89 0.15
CA LEU A 94 9.45 13.56 0.38
C LEU A 94 8.17 13.36 -0.44
N CYS A 95 7.98 12.15 -0.95
CA CYS A 95 6.72 11.71 -1.56
C CYS A 95 6.51 10.23 -1.27
N GLY A 96 5.28 9.76 -1.47
CA GLY A 96 4.91 8.38 -1.24
C GLY A 96 3.71 8.24 -0.31
N ASP A 97 3.41 7.02 0.07
CA ASP A 97 2.23 6.66 0.85
C ASP A 97 2.25 7.10 2.32
N ALA A 98 3.43 7.43 2.86
CA ALA A 98 3.58 8.02 4.20
C ALA A 98 3.43 9.54 4.22
N ILE A 99 3.35 10.19 3.06
CA ILE A 99 3.31 11.65 2.91
C ILE A 99 1.90 12.09 2.56
N TYR A 100 1.47 13.24 3.12
CA TYR A 100 0.17 13.81 2.75
C TYR A 100 -0.02 13.89 1.22
N PRO A 101 -1.17 13.50 0.66
CA PRO A 101 -2.43 13.17 1.33
C PRO A 101 -2.58 11.72 1.82
N GLY A 102 -1.60 10.85 1.64
CA GLY A 102 -1.60 9.51 2.20
C GLY A 102 -1.50 8.41 1.15
N GLU A 103 -2.01 7.24 1.50
CA GLU A 103 -1.89 6.01 0.72
C GLU A 103 -2.81 5.96 -0.52
N GLY A 104 -2.62 4.89 -1.28
CA GLY A 104 -3.34 4.60 -2.51
C GLY A 104 -2.74 5.31 -3.72
N THR A 105 -3.09 4.83 -4.92
CA THR A 105 -2.53 5.36 -6.18
C THR A 105 -2.72 6.86 -6.32
N ALA A 106 -3.92 7.37 -6.00
CA ALA A 106 -4.22 8.79 -6.07
C ALA A 106 -3.38 9.59 -5.06
N GLY A 107 -3.29 9.12 -3.82
CA GLY A 107 -2.54 9.80 -2.75
C GLY A 107 -1.06 9.88 -3.04
N VAL A 108 -0.43 8.76 -3.43
CA VAL A 108 1.01 8.75 -3.73
C VAL A 108 1.36 9.58 -4.96
N SER A 109 0.49 9.59 -5.98
CA SER A 109 0.67 10.43 -7.17
C SER A 109 0.58 11.91 -6.83
N LEU A 110 -0.40 12.31 -6.02
CA LEU A 110 -0.55 13.69 -5.59
C LEU A 110 0.59 14.14 -4.69
N SER A 111 1.08 13.30 -3.80
CA SER A 111 2.25 13.63 -2.97
C SER A 111 3.50 13.87 -3.83
N ALA A 112 3.70 13.08 -4.88
CA ALA A 112 4.80 13.28 -5.83
C ALA A 112 4.65 14.59 -6.60
N GLU A 113 3.47 14.91 -7.10
CA GLU A 113 3.18 16.18 -7.77
C GLU A 113 3.45 17.37 -6.85
N MET A 114 3.02 17.31 -5.59
CA MET A 114 3.26 18.36 -4.60
C MET A 114 4.76 18.56 -4.36
N ALA A 115 5.54 17.48 -4.25
CA ALA A 115 7.00 17.56 -4.09
C ALA A 115 7.66 18.27 -5.28
N VAL A 116 7.29 17.91 -6.50
CA VAL A 116 7.82 18.51 -7.73
C VAL A 116 7.43 19.99 -7.84
N ARG A 117 6.17 20.34 -7.58
CA ARG A 117 5.72 21.74 -7.62
C ARG A 117 6.50 22.62 -6.64
N GLN A 118 6.73 22.15 -5.41
CA GLN A 118 7.50 22.87 -4.40
C GLN A 118 8.97 23.02 -4.81
N LEU A 119 9.58 21.97 -5.36
CA LEU A 119 10.95 22.01 -5.88
C LEU A 119 11.09 23.06 -6.99
N LEU A 120 10.18 23.08 -7.95
CA LEU A 120 10.20 24.03 -9.06
C LEU A 120 10.00 25.48 -8.60
N ALA A 121 9.08 25.70 -7.65
CA ALA A 121 8.85 27.02 -7.06
C ALA A 121 10.11 27.56 -6.37
N GLN A 122 10.82 26.72 -5.63
CA GLN A 122 12.07 27.12 -4.98
C GLN A 122 13.17 27.49 -5.98
N ARG A 123 13.31 26.75 -7.07
CA ARG A 123 14.28 27.06 -8.13
C ARG A 123 14.02 28.38 -8.82
N ASN A 124 12.74 28.75 -9.00
CA ASN A 124 12.38 30.01 -9.64
C ASN A 124 12.68 31.23 -8.75
N VAL A 125 12.49 31.11 -7.43
CA VAL A 125 12.87 32.16 -6.48
C VAL A 125 14.40 32.36 -6.47
N GLY A 126 15.19 31.30 -6.49
CA GLY A 126 16.66 31.38 -6.50
C GLY A 126 17.27 31.89 -7.84
N ARG A 127 16.46 32.01 -8.91
CA ARG A 127 16.90 32.61 -10.19
C ARG A 127 16.53 34.08 -10.34
N ALA A 128 15.67 34.58 -9.48
CA ALA A 128 15.20 35.97 -9.47
C ALA A 128 15.95 36.85 -8.47
N ALA A 129 16.83 36.27 -7.67
CA ALA A 129 17.72 36.93 -6.73
C ALA A 129 19.17 36.93 -7.26
#